data_61829572457db792c6ebc1c9f6c82426
#
_entry.id   61829572457db792c6ebc1c9f6c82426
#
_cell.length_a   1.000
_cell.length_b   1.000
_cell.length_c   1.000
_cell.angle_alpha   90.00
_cell.angle_beta   90.00
_cell.angle_gamma   90.00
#
_symmetry.space_group_name_H-M   'P 1'
#
loop_
_entity.id
_entity.type
_entity.pdbx_description
1 polymer ?
#
loop_
_entity_poly.entity_id
_entity_poly.type
_entity_poly.pdbx_seq_one_letter_code
_entity_poly.pdbx_strand_id
1 'polypeptide(L)'
;MRNYSGEGARLHHHAYFVDSPDELLRACNMLVEHGGKIEWGPGSHGTSGAIFLYFFEPSGHRIEIWTRGMLIFEPDWEPIRWTHETESMGFDQWGSKAPETYLTYGTPIAKKTTGAAASA
;
A
#
# COMPACT_ATOMS: atom_id res chain seq x y z
N MET A 1 -15.44 2.45 6.16
CA MET A 1 -14.15 2.62 6.87
C MET A 1 -14.15 1.68 8.06
N ARG A 2 -13.38 0.60 8.03
CA ARG A 2 -13.27 -0.27 9.21
C ARG A 2 -12.40 0.44 10.23
N ASN A 3 -12.97 0.80 11.36
CA ASN A 3 -12.20 1.25 12.50
C ASN A 3 -11.31 0.08 12.95
N TYR A 4 -10.00 0.22 12.79
CA TYR A 4 -9.07 -0.66 13.47
C TYR A 4 -9.23 -0.43 14.97
N SER A 5 -10.09 -1.20 15.62
CA SER A 5 -10.27 -1.22 17.06
C SER A 5 -9.08 -1.94 17.70
N GLY A 6 -7.92 -1.36 17.59
CA GLY A 6 -6.70 -1.78 18.27
C GLY A 6 -5.98 -0.55 18.74
N GLU A 7 -5.31 -0.64 19.84
CA GLU A 7 -4.60 0.42 20.52
C GLU A 7 -3.74 1.28 19.58
N GLY A 8 -4.26 2.45 19.20
CA GLY A 8 -3.56 3.46 18.43
C GLY A 8 -3.63 3.27 16.90
N ALA A 9 -3.35 4.35 16.19
CA ALA A 9 -3.21 4.34 14.74
C ALA A 9 -1.94 3.57 14.35
N ARG A 10 -2.06 2.67 13.36
CA ARG A 10 -0.93 1.92 12.81
C ARG A 10 -0.60 2.46 11.43
N LEU A 11 0.69 2.53 11.12
CA LEU A 11 1.13 2.85 9.76
C LEU A 11 0.77 1.69 8.83
N HIS A 12 0.01 1.99 7.79
CA HIS A 12 -0.38 0.98 6.80
C HIS A 12 0.77 0.70 5.83
N HIS A 13 1.31 1.73 5.21
CA HIS A 13 2.44 1.64 4.27
C HIS A 13 3.13 2.99 4.07
N HIS A 14 4.33 2.93 3.50
CA HIS A 14 5.01 4.05 2.83
C HIS A 14 4.87 3.86 1.33
N ALA A 15 4.67 4.94 0.58
CA ALA A 15 4.53 4.89 -0.87
C ALA A 15 5.65 5.69 -1.56
N TYR A 16 6.26 5.08 -2.59
CA TYR A 16 7.30 5.68 -3.41
C TYR A 16 6.86 5.69 -4.87
N PHE A 17 6.99 6.84 -5.49
CA PHE A 17 6.68 7.02 -6.90
C PHE A 17 7.89 6.63 -7.76
N VAL A 18 7.62 5.96 -8.89
CA VAL A 18 8.58 5.69 -9.95
C VAL A 18 8.05 6.22 -11.28
N ASP A 19 8.94 6.61 -12.18
CA ASP A 19 8.56 7.36 -13.38
C ASP A 19 7.85 6.52 -14.43
N SER A 20 8.03 5.20 -14.41
CA SER A 20 7.47 4.34 -15.45
C SER A 20 7.01 2.98 -14.93
N PRO A 21 6.04 2.34 -15.64
CA PRO A 21 5.67 0.95 -15.37
C PRO A 21 6.84 -0.03 -15.49
N ASP A 22 7.80 0.24 -16.38
CA ASP A 22 8.98 -0.61 -16.55
C ASP A 22 9.85 -0.62 -15.30
N GLU A 23 9.98 0.52 -14.60
CA GLU A 23 10.70 0.58 -13.32
C GLU A 23 9.98 -0.21 -12.25
N LEU A 24 8.65 -0.16 -12.20
CA LEU A 24 7.85 -0.95 -11.27
C LEU A 24 8.02 -2.45 -11.54
N LEU A 25 7.96 -2.89 -12.80
CA LEU A 25 8.20 -4.29 -13.16
C LEU A 25 9.62 -4.74 -12.85
N ARG A 26 10.61 -3.85 -13.04
CA ARG A 26 11.99 -4.12 -12.64
C ARG A 26 12.10 -4.30 -11.12
N ALA A 27 11.38 -3.50 -10.34
CA ALA A 27 11.33 -3.67 -8.89
C ALA A 27 10.74 -5.02 -8.47
N CYS A 28 9.73 -5.55 -9.19
CA CYS A 28 9.22 -6.90 -8.96
C CYS A 28 10.33 -7.96 -9.10
N ASN A 29 11.10 -7.89 -10.19
CA ASN A 29 12.20 -8.83 -10.43
C ASN A 29 13.26 -8.73 -9.35
N MET A 30 13.71 -7.51 -9.04
CA MET A 30 14.72 -7.26 -8.00
C MET A 30 14.28 -7.78 -6.63
N LEU A 31 13.02 -7.57 -6.25
CA LEU A 31 12.48 -8.09 -5.00
C LEU A 31 12.63 -9.61 -4.91
N VAL A 32 12.19 -10.33 -5.94
CA VAL A 32 12.22 -11.79 -5.95
C VAL A 32 13.68 -12.30 -6.00
N GLU A 33 14.54 -11.71 -6.81
CA GLU A 33 15.97 -12.05 -6.90
C GLU A 33 16.69 -11.91 -5.55
N HIS A 34 16.28 -10.95 -4.70
CA HIS A 34 16.82 -10.74 -3.37
C HIS A 34 16.03 -11.42 -2.25
N GLY A 35 15.16 -12.38 -2.60
CA GLY A 35 14.41 -13.17 -1.61
C GLY A 35 13.20 -12.43 -1.00
N GLY A 36 12.85 -11.27 -1.53
CA GLY A 36 11.65 -10.54 -1.15
C GLY A 36 10.38 -11.22 -1.67
N LYS A 37 9.26 -10.92 -1.02
CA LYS A 37 7.94 -11.44 -1.42
C LYS A 37 7.02 -10.28 -1.73
N ILE A 38 6.40 -10.35 -2.90
CA ILE A 38 5.31 -9.44 -3.26
C ILE A 38 4.10 -9.82 -2.41
N GLU A 39 3.51 -8.84 -1.73
CA GLU A 39 2.26 -9.02 -1.00
C GLU A 39 1.07 -8.92 -1.96
N TRP A 40 1.06 -7.90 -2.81
CA TRP A 40 -0.02 -7.64 -3.73
C TRP A 40 0.43 -6.79 -4.93
N GLY A 41 -0.03 -7.16 -6.10
CA GLY A 41 0.30 -6.49 -7.36
C GLY A 41 1.31 -7.28 -8.22
N PRO A 42 1.74 -6.71 -9.35
CA PRO A 42 1.26 -5.44 -9.91
C PRO A 42 -0.23 -5.43 -10.17
N GLY A 43 -0.87 -4.31 -9.87
CA GLY A 43 -2.28 -4.07 -10.09
C GLY A 43 -2.54 -2.61 -10.47
N SER A 44 -3.80 -2.24 -10.66
CA SER A 44 -4.17 -0.87 -10.97
C SER A 44 -5.33 -0.40 -10.12
N HIS A 45 -5.11 0.60 -9.28
CA HIS A 45 -6.16 1.20 -8.47
C HIS A 45 -7.19 1.94 -9.33
N GLY A 46 -8.44 1.51 -9.27
CA GLY A 46 -9.52 2.21 -9.97
C GLY A 46 -9.78 3.62 -9.42
N THR A 47 -9.47 3.85 -8.14
CA THR A 47 -9.64 5.15 -7.49
C THR A 47 -8.69 6.23 -7.99
N SER A 48 -7.52 5.84 -8.46
CA SER A 48 -6.46 6.79 -8.86
C SER A 48 -5.87 6.51 -10.24
N GLY A 49 -6.15 5.34 -10.84
CA GLY A 49 -5.47 4.90 -12.05
C GLY A 49 -4.00 4.55 -11.85
N ALA A 50 -3.50 4.58 -10.63
CA ALA A 50 -2.11 4.24 -10.33
C ALA A 50 -1.87 2.73 -10.51
N ILE A 51 -0.75 2.39 -11.12
CA ILE A 51 -0.22 1.02 -11.11
C ILE A 51 0.57 0.87 -9.83
N PHE A 52 0.32 -0.18 -9.07
CA PHE A 52 0.87 -0.40 -7.74
C PHE A 52 1.56 -1.74 -7.58
N LEU A 53 2.45 -1.80 -6.60
CA LEU A 53 3.13 -2.99 -6.11
C LEU A 53 3.31 -2.85 -4.61
N TYR A 54 2.79 -3.79 -3.82
CA TYR A 54 2.97 -3.84 -2.36
C TYR A 54 3.88 -5.00 -1.97
N PHE A 55 4.77 -4.75 -1.03
CA PHE A 55 5.64 -5.75 -0.42
C PHE A 55 6.03 -5.34 1.01
N PHE A 56 6.61 -6.28 1.76
CA PHE A 56 7.19 -5.98 3.07
C PHE A 56 8.70 -5.88 2.96
N GLU A 57 9.25 -4.80 3.51
CA GLU A 57 10.69 -4.69 3.71
C GLU A 57 11.12 -5.49 4.95
N PRO A 58 12.44 -5.77 5.15
CA PRO A 58 12.90 -6.70 6.18
C PRO A 58 12.51 -6.34 7.62
N SER A 59 12.24 -5.09 7.95
CA SER A 59 11.79 -4.69 9.30
C SER A 59 10.28 -4.83 9.49
N GLY A 60 9.55 -5.22 8.45
CA GLY A 60 8.12 -5.50 8.51
C GLY A 60 7.21 -4.32 8.15
N HIS A 61 7.76 -3.24 7.63
CA HIS A 61 6.92 -2.17 7.08
C HIS A 61 6.43 -2.54 5.69
N ARG A 62 5.16 -2.24 5.41
CA ARG A 62 4.64 -2.35 4.05
C ARG A 62 5.12 -1.17 3.22
N ILE A 63 5.67 -1.48 2.06
CA ILE A 63 6.08 -0.51 1.06
C ILE A 63 5.14 -0.63 -0.14
N GLU A 64 4.76 0.51 -0.69
CA GLU A 64 4.14 0.62 -2.00
C GLU A 64 5.14 1.25 -2.96
N ILE A 65 5.30 0.65 -4.12
CA ILE A 65 5.88 1.32 -5.29
C ILE A 65 4.74 1.56 -6.26
N TRP A 66 4.62 2.78 -6.75
CA TRP A 66 3.54 3.14 -7.65
C TRP A 66 4.01 4.07 -8.77
N THR A 67 3.27 4.03 -9.87
CA THR A 67 3.51 4.87 -11.04
C THR A 67 2.20 5.26 -11.69
N ARG A 68 2.24 6.21 -12.63
CA ARG A 68 1.05 6.79 -13.25
C ARG A 68 0.18 7.51 -12.20
N GLY A 69 -1.11 7.42 -12.35
CA GLY A 69 -2.08 8.10 -11.52
C GLY A 69 -2.87 9.12 -12.32
N MET A 70 -4.03 9.42 -11.82
CA MET A 70 -4.96 10.34 -12.44
C MET A 70 -4.50 11.78 -12.18
N LEU A 71 -4.41 12.58 -13.24
CA LEU A 71 -4.23 14.01 -13.15
C LEU A 71 -5.56 14.68 -13.49
N ILE A 72 -6.09 15.45 -12.56
CA ILE A 72 -7.38 16.11 -12.69
C ILE A 72 -7.12 17.61 -12.91
N PHE A 73 -7.41 18.08 -14.11
CA PHE A 73 -7.23 19.49 -14.51
C PHE A 73 -8.57 20.21 -14.72
N GLU A 74 -9.66 19.47 -14.85
CA GLU A 74 -10.99 19.99 -15.06
C GLU A 74 -11.56 20.52 -13.74
N PRO A 75 -11.95 21.82 -13.65
CA PRO A 75 -12.51 22.39 -12.42
C PRO A 75 -13.86 21.78 -12.01
N ASP A 76 -14.57 21.23 -12.98
CA ASP A 76 -15.89 20.60 -12.83
C ASP A 76 -15.83 19.08 -12.86
N TRP A 77 -14.67 18.49 -12.53
CA TRP A 77 -14.50 17.05 -12.43
C TRP A 77 -15.52 16.42 -11.49
N GLU A 78 -16.31 15.49 -12.01
CA GLU A 78 -17.25 14.74 -11.21
C GLU A 78 -16.58 13.53 -10.52
N PRO A 79 -16.72 13.39 -9.19
CA PRO A 79 -16.12 12.27 -8.47
C PRO A 79 -16.68 10.92 -8.94
N ILE A 80 -15.80 9.93 -9.09
CA ILE A 80 -16.20 8.55 -9.34
C ILE A 80 -16.93 8.03 -8.09
N ARG A 81 -18.16 7.55 -8.27
CA ARG A 81 -18.96 6.99 -7.19
C ARG A 81 -18.84 5.46 -7.19
N TRP A 82 -18.37 4.92 -6.09
CA TRP A 82 -18.26 3.49 -5.89
C TRP A 82 -19.50 2.97 -5.15
N THR A 83 -20.03 1.83 -5.60
CA THR A 83 -21.11 1.09 -4.95
C THR A 83 -20.57 -0.22 -4.39
N HIS A 84 -21.35 -0.95 -3.60
CA HIS A 84 -20.98 -2.29 -3.13
C HIS A 84 -20.63 -3.26 -4.26
N GLU A 85 -21.23 -3.08 -5.42
CA GLU A 85 -20.99 -3.93 -6.60
C GLU A 85 -19.69 -3.57 -7.31
N THR A 86 -19.26 -2.32 -7.22
CA THR A 86 -18.09 -1.79 -7.95
C THR A 86 -16.90 -1.45 -7.04
N GLU A 87 -17.05 -1.48 -5.71
CA GLU A 87 -15.99 -1.08 -4.77
C GLU A 87 -14.69 -1.87 -4.95
N SER A 88 -14.79 -3.15 -5.35
CA SER A 88 -13.60 -3.98 -5.61
C SER A 88 -12.74 -3.44 -6.73
N MET A 89 -13.35 -2.79 -7.73
CA MET A 89 -12.62 -2.13 -8.83
C MET A 89 -11.86 -0.90 -8.35
N GLY A 90 -12.29 -0.27 -7.25
CA GLY A 90 -11.57 0.81 -6.60
C GLY A 90 -10.22 0.34 -6.06
N PHE A 91 -10.17 -0.88 -5.56
CA PHE A 91 -8.93 -1.50 -5.07
C PHE A 91 -8.04 -1.95 -6.23
N ASP A 92 -8.57 -2.76 -7.14
CA ASP A 92 -7.85 -3.19 -8.34
C ASP A 92 -8.81 -3.40 -9.52
N GLN A 93 -8.75 -2.50 -10.49
CA GLN A 93 -9.57 -2.57 -11.70
C GLN A 93 -9.14 -3.71 -12.65
N TRP A 94 -7.97 -4.33 -12.45
CA TRP A 94 -7.56 -5.51 -13.18
C TRP A 94 -8.07 -6.81 -12.55
N GLY A 95 -8.77 -6.71 -11.41
CA GLY A 95 -9.57 -7.77 -10.83
C GLY A 95 -8.85 -8.66 -9.83
N SER A 96 -7.63 -8.35 -9.41
CA SER A 96 -7.02 -9.06 -8.30
C SER A 96 -7.68 -8.69 -6.98
N LYS A 97 -7.72 -9.63 -6.06
CA LYS A 97 -8.27 -9.37 -4.72
C LYS A 97 -7.16 -8.93 -3.79
N ALA A 98 -7.44 -7.89 -2.99
CA ALA A 98 -6.55 -7.52 -1.90
C ALA A 98 -6.38 -8.70 -0.94
N PRO A 99 -5.16 -9.09 -0.58
CA PRO A 99 -4.93 -10.14 0.39
C PRO A 99 -5.44 -9.73 1.77
N GLU A 100 -5.75 -10.70 2.62
CA GLU A 100 -6.24 -10.41 3.97
C GLU A 100 -5.26 -9.54 4.76
N THR A 101 -3.97 -9.77 4.60
CA THR A 101 -2.91 -8.99 5.25
C THR A 101 -2.99 -7.50 4.91
N TYR A 102 -3.35 -7.14 3.68
CA TYR A 102 -3.54 -5.76 3.27
C TYR A 102 -4.63 -5.05 4.08
N LEU A 103 -5.67 -5.78 4.45
CA LEU A 103 -6.81 -5.24 5.19
C LEU A 103 -6.63 -5.27 6.72
N THR A 104 -5.73 -6.09 7.23
CA THR A 104 -5.62 -6.40 8.66
C THR A 104 -4.29 -6.04 9.30
N TYR A 105 -3.20 -5.99 8.52
CA TYR A 105 -1.87 -5.69 9.03
C TYR A 105 -1.50 -4.22 8.88
N GLY A 106 -0.98 -3.66 9.94
CA GLY A 106 -0.25 -2.38 9.95
C GLY A 106 0.96 -2.49 10.86
N THR A 107 1.97 -1.66 10.62
CA THR A 107 3.19 -1.64 11.42
C THR A 107 2.89 -1.52 12.90
N PRO A 108 3.37 -2.43 13.77
CA PRO A 108 3.16 -2.35 15.20
C PRO A 108 3.75 -1.07 15.78
N ILE A 109 3.08 -0.50 16.78
CA ILE A 109 3.63 0.65 17.52
C ILE A 109 4.83 0.15 18.33
N ALA A 110 5.96 0.84 18.21
CA ALA A 110 7.13 0.55 19.01
C ALA A 110 6.78 0.69 20.50
N LYS A 111 7.01 -0.35 21.28
CA LYS A 111 6.89 -0.27 22.73
C LYS A 111 7.97 0.71 23.22
N LYS A 112 7.56 1.75 23.96
CA LYS A 112 8.49 2.63 24.65
C LYS A 112 9.31 1.76 25.59
N THR A 113 10.59 1.56 25.30
CA THR A 113 11.50 0.97 26.29
C THR A 113 11.58 1.99 27.43
N THR A 114 10.95 1.70 28.56
CA THR A 114 11.23 2.41 29.80
C THR A 114 12.70 2.15 30.08
N GLY A 115 13.54 3.16 29.86
CA GLY A 115 14.95 3.08 30.16
C GLY A 115 15.11 2.61 31.60
N ALA A 116 15.88 1.55 31.81
CA ALA A 116 16.39 1.23 33.11
C ALA A 116 17.09 2.49 33.63
N ALA A 117 16.63 3.00 34.75
CA ALA A 117 17.29 4.09 35.45
C ALA A 117 18.75 3.67 35.64
N ALA A 118 19.68 4.44 35.09
CA ALA A 118 21.08 4.30 35.43
C ALA A 118 21.18 4.57 36.94
N SER A 119 21.35 3.52 37.71
CA SER A 119 21.74 3.63 39.09
C SER A 119 23.16 4.18 39.13
N ALA A 120 23.25 5.38 39.66
CA ALA A 120 24.53 6.00 40.01
C ALA A 120 25.30 5.18 41.07
#